data_7765f254463f720177b524a9524f2819
#
_entry.id   7765f254463f720177b524a9524f2819
#
_cell.length_a   1.000
_cell.length_b   1.000
_cell.length_c   1.000
_cell.angle_alpha   90.00
_cell.angle_beta   90.00
_cell.angle_gamma   90.00
#
_symmetry.space_group_name_H-M   'P 1'
#
loop_
_entity.id
_entity.type
_entity.pdbx_description
1 polymer ?
#
loop_
_entity_poly.entity_id
_entity_poly.type
_entity_poly.pdbx_seq_one_letter_code
_entity_poly.pdbx_strand_id
1 'polypeptide(L)'
;MITEKLGGIEPGQTAVVTGAGGGIGEATARLLASAGVRVIAVDVKDPASDLLDSGDIKFLKEDLTDPAAIAKIIGAIPGDGSLDYLVNAAGVAWFERDGSALDISEDIWKSVMSINFDVMRKLSVAAVEPMRRSNGRSMVHIASIAGLRSMDSPLDAYQVSKAAVVSLSRALSLDLASDRIRSNTVCPGAILSPMIEDLYVEDPSRKTRMEDKTPLGRLGTPEDIAQAVSFLLSSRASFITGIDLVVDGGWIAQIK
;
A
#
# COMPACT_ATOMS: atom_id res chain seq x y z
N MET A 1 -18.26 2.43 -22.70
CA MET A 1 -17.74 2.86 -21.41
C MET A 1 -16.63 3.88 -21.68
N ILE A 2 -16.79 5.09 -21.18
CA ILE A 2 -15.72 6.11 -21.24
C ILE A 2 -14.71 5.68 -20.19
N THR A 3 -13.59 5.11 -20.62
CA THR A 3 -12.43 4.93 -19.75
C THR A 3 -11.99 6.33 -19.33
N GLU A 4 -12.32 6.73 -18.11
CA GLU A 4 -11.76 7.93 -17.52
C GLU A 4 -10.25 7.73 -17.50
N LYS A 5 -9.53 8.41 -18.39
CA LYS A 5 -8.07 8.34 -18.41
C LYS A 5 -7.57 8.86 -17.08
N LEU A 6 -6.90 8.02 -16.32
CA LEU A 6 -6.17 8.45 -15.13
C LEU A 6 -5.07 9.43 -15.63
N GLY A 7 -5.32 10.73 -15.47
CA GLY A 7 -4.44 11.76 -16.03
C GLY A 7 -3.00 11.58 -15.55
N GLY A 8 -2.08 11.39 -16.50
CA GLY A 8 -0.65 11.23 -16.22
C GLY A 8 -0.19 9.82 -15.89
N ILE A 9 -1.05 8.82 -16.09
CA ILE A 9 -0.71 7.39 -16.18
C ILE A 9 -0.96 6.98 -17.63
N GLU A 10 0.01 6.33 -18.27
CA GLU A 10 -0.07 5.98 -19.67
C GLU A 10 -0.30 4.47 -19.87
N PRO A 11 -1.13 4.07 -20.83
CA PRO A 11 -1.28 2.67 -21.19
C PRO A 11 0.05 2.01 -21.58
N GLY A 12 0.19 0.73 -21.22
CA GLY A 12 1.40 -0.05 -21.51
C GLY A 12 2.51 0.08 -20.46
N GLN A 13 2.38 0.98 -19.50
CA GLN A 13 3.25 1.01 -18.32
C GLN A 13 3.09 -0.26 -17.48
N THR A 14 4.08 -0.57 -16.64
CA THR A 14 4.09 -1.78 -15.81
C THR A 14 4.12 -1.41 -14.32
N ALA A 15 3.27 -2.07 -13.54
CA ALA A 15 3.20 -1.91 -12.10
C ALA A 15 3.37 -3.24 -11.36
N VAL A 16 4.01 -3.21 -10.19
CA VAL A 16 3.92 -4.26 -9.17
C VAL A 16 3.07 -3.73 -8.03
N VAL A 17 2.05 -4.47 -7.63
CA VAL A 17 1.15 -4.14 -6.52
C VAL A 17 1.10 -5.32 -5.55
N THR A 18 1.58 -5.13 -4.33
CA THR A 18 1.50 -6.15 -3.27
C THR A 18 0.26 -5.95 -2.41
N GLY A 19 -0.19 -6.99 -1.71
CA GLY A 19 -1.43 -6.95 -0.94
C GLY A 19 -2.68 -6.92 -1.84
N ALA A 20 -2.57 -7.45 -3.06
CA ALA A 20 -3.61 -7.35 -4.09
C ALA A 20 -4.71 -8.41 -4.00
N GLY A 21 -4.68 -9.27 -2.99
CA GLY A 21 -5.76 -10.24 -2.68
C GLY A 21 -6.96 -9.63 -1.98
N GLY A 22 -7.00 -8.30 -1.80
CA GLY A 22 -8.15 -7.58 -1.23
C GLY A 22 -7.84 -6.14 -0.84
N GLY A 23 -8.87 -5.42 -0.46
CA GLY A 23 -8.78 -4.06 0.07
C GLY A 23 -8.04 -3.08 -0.83
N ILE A 24 -7.13 -2.29 -0.24
CA ILE A 24 -6.42 -1.19 -0.92
C ILE A 24 -5.58 -1.71 -2.10
N GLY A 25 -4.89 -2.84 -1.93
CA GLY A 25 -4.04 -3.41 -2.98
C GLY A 25 -4.86 -3.84 -4.19
N GLU A 26 -5.97 -4.53 -3.97
CA GLU A 26 -6.91 -4.93 -5.03
C GLU A 26 -7.50 -3.74 -5.77
N ALA A 27 -8.05 -2.75 -5.03
CA ALA A 27 -8.63 -1.55 -5.63
C ALA A 27 -7.58 -0.78 -6.47
N THR A 28 -6.33 -0.72 -5.98
CA THR A 28 -5.23 -0.10 -6.72
C THR A 28 -4.90 -0.88 -7.99
N ALA A 29 -4.81 -2.21 -7.92
CA ALA A 29 -4.53 -3.06 -9.08
C ALA A 29 -5.61 -2.90 -10.15
N ARG A 30 -6.89 -2.94 -9.78
CA ARG A 30 -8.02 -2.71 -10.69
C ARG A 30 -7.98 -1.34 -11.34
N LEU A 31 -7.73 -0.30 -10.55
CA LEU A 31 -7.69 1.07 -11.04
C LEU A 31 -6.56 1.26 -12.07
N LEU A 32 -5.36 0.76 -11.80
CA LEU A 32 -4.22 0.83 -12.72
C LEU A 32 -4.47 0.02 -14.00
N ALA A 33 -4.99 -1.20 -13.86
CA ALA A 33 -5.30 -2.03 -15.01
C ALA A 33 -6.39 -1.42 -15.90
N SER A 34 -7.41 -0.77 -15.32
CA SER A 34 -8.44 -0.04 -16.08
C SER A 34 -7.88 1.13 -16.89
N ALA A 35 -6.73 1.68 -16.47
CA ALA A 35 -5.99 2.70 -17.21
C ALA A 35 -5.03 2.12 -18.29
N GLY A 36 -5.02 0.80 -18.48
CA GLY A 36 -4.16 0.11 -19.44
C GLY A 36 -2.75 -0.17 -18.94
N VAL A 37 -2.51 -0.12 -17.63
CA VAL A 37 -1.24 -0.53 -17.00
C VAL A 37 -1.22 -2.05 -16.89
N ARG A 38 -0.09 -2.67 -17.21
CA ARG A 38 0.17 -4.10 -16.95
C ARG A 38 0.50 -4.28 -15.48
N VAL A 39 -0.33 -4.99 -14.75
CA VAL A 39 -0.21 -5.13 -13.30
C VAL A 39 0.27 -6.53 -12.91
N ILE A 40 1.35 -6.60 -12.16
CA ILE A 40 1.76 -7.80 -11.42
C ILE A 40 1.19 -7.64 -10.02
N ALA A 41 0.07 -8.32 -9.78
CA ALA A 41 -0.64 -8.33 -8.51
C ALA A 41 -0.12 -9.49 -7.64
N VAL A 42 0.25 -9.21 -6.39
CA VAL A 42 0.90 -10.19 -5.51
C VAL A 42 0.18 -10.26 -4.18
N ASP A 43 -0.17 -11.46 -3.75
CA ASP A 43 -0.70 -11.73 -2.40
C ASP A 43 -0.50 -13.20 -2.00
N VAL A 44 -0.59 -13.48 -0.71
CA VAL A 44 -0.65 -14.82 -0.16
C VAL A 44 -2.05 -15.43 -0.26
N LYS A 45 -3.09 -14.59 -0.30
CA LYS A 45 -4.50 -14.97 -0.49
C LYS A 45 -4.83 -15.05 -1.97
N ASP A 46 -5.83 -15.86 -2.31
CA ASP A 46 -6.37 -15.86 -3.66
C ASP A 46 -7.06 -14.52 -3.97
N PRO A 47 -7.00 -14.03 -5.22
CA PRO A 47 -7.65 -12.80 -5.60
C PRO A 47 -9.18 -12.99 -5.64
N ALA A 48 -9.92 -11.88 -5.61
CA ALA A 48 -11.34 -11.90 -5.96
C ALA A 48 -11.52 -12.49 -7.36
N SER A 49 -12.60 -13.26 -7.55
CA SER A 49 -12.81 -14.08 -8.77
C SER A 49 -12.82 -13.27 -10.07
N ASP A 50 -13.17 -11.99 -10.00
CA ASP A 50 -13.26 -11.07 -11.14
C ASP A 50 -12.07 -10.10 -11.27
N LEU A 51 -11.07 -10.21 -10.39
CA LEU A 51 -9.88 -9.35 -10.47
C LEU A 51 -9.15 -9.51 -11.81
N LEU A 52 -9.01 -10.75 -12.28
CA LEU A 52 -8.30 -11.06 -13.53
C LEU A 52 -9.05 -10.59 -14.78
N ASP A 53 -10.35 -10.32 -14.66
CA ASP A 53 -11.18 -9.78 -15.74
C ASP A 53 -11.07 -8.25 -15.85
N SER A 54 -10.37 -7.60 -14.92
CA SER A 54 -10.31 -6.14 -14.80
C SER A 54 -9.28 -5.46 -15.71
N GLY A 55 -8.61 -6.21 -16.61
CA GLY A 55 -7.60 -5.70 -17.52
C GLY A 55 -6.36 -6.58 -17.58
N ASP A 56 -5.18 -6.00 -17.87
CA ASP A 56 -3.93 -6.77 -17.97
C ASP A 56 -3.33 -7.00 -16.56
N ILE A 57 -3.88 -7.97 -15.84
CA ILE A 57 -3.44 -8.35 -14.49
C ILE A 57 -2.89 -9.77 -14.50
N LYS A 58 -1.62 -9.90 -14.11
CA LYS A 58 -0.98 -11.18 -13.77
C LYS A 58 -0.92 -11.32 -12.26
N PHE A 59 -1.66 -12.29 -11.71
CA PHE A 59 -1.60 -12.57 -10.28
C PHE A 59 -0.51 -13.58 -9.94
N LEU A 60 0.25 -13.30 -8.88
CA LEU A 60 1.24 -14.19 -8.28
C LEU A 60 0.83 -14.48 -6.85
N LYS A 61 0.51 -15.73 -6.56
CA LYS A 61 0.25 -16.18 -5.19
C LYS A 61 1.58 -16.48 -4.52
N GLU A 62 2.09 -15.51 -3.77
CA GLU A 62 3.40 -15.61 -3.11
C GLU A 62 3.33 -15.08 -1.68
N ASP A 63 3.99 -15.77 -0.78
CA ASP A 63 4.29 -15.25 0.55
C ASP A 63 5.55 -14.38 0.45
N LEU A 64 5.39 -13.09 0.64
CA LEU A 64 6.48 -12.12 0.52
C LEU A 64 7.56 -12.30 1.60
N THR A 65 7.28 -13.05 2.67
CA THR A 65 8.29 -13.41 3.69
C THR A 65 9.21 -14.53 3.22
N ASP A 66 8.81 -15.31 2.18
CA ASP A 66 9.69 -16.28 1.52
C ASP A 66 10.84 -15.54 0.81
N PRO A 67 12.11 -15.88 1.11
CA PRO A 67 13.25 -15.28 0.43
C PRO A 67 13.24 -15.36 -1.11
N ALA A 68 12.57 -16.37 -1.69
CA ALA A 68 12.47 -16.54 -3.13
C ALA A 68 11.38 -15.67 -3.79
N ALA A 69 10.41 -15.16 -3.03
CA ALA A 69 9.25 -14.44 -3.56
C ALA A 69 9.66 -13.20 -4.35
N ILE A 70 10.59 -12.41 -3.81
CA ILE A 70 11.04 -11.16 -4.45
C ILE A 70 11.66 -11.44 -5.82
N ALA A 71 12.51 -12.47 -5.93
CA ALA A 71 13.12 -12.84 -7.21
C ALA A 71 12.07 -13.27 -8.25
N LYS A 72 11.04 -14.01 -7.81
CA LYS A 72 9.91 -14.40 -8.67
C LYS A 72 9.12 -13.19 -9.16
N ILE A 73 8.85 -12.22 -8.27
CA ILE A 73 8.13 -10.98 -8.62
C ILE A 73 8.91 -10.18 -9.66
N ILE A 74 10.18 -9.93 -9.42
CA ILE A 74 11.04 -9.19 -10.35
C ILE A 74 11.19 -9.94 -11.68
N GLY A 75 11.34 -11.26 -11.65
CA GLY A 75 11.39 -12.12 -12.83
C GLY A 75 10.07 -12.19 -13.62
N ALA A 76 8.96 -11.79 -13.02
CA ALA A 76 7.66 -11.76 -13.68
C ALA A 76 7.39 -10.44 -14.45
N ILE A 77 8.25 -9.43 -14.31
CA ILE A 77 8.14 -8.16 -15.04
C ILE A 77 8.28 -8.43 -16.53
N PRO A 78 7.29 -8.06 -17.35
CA PRO A 78 7.27 -8.41 -18.78
C PRO A 78 8.23 -7.55 -19.62
N GLY A 79 8.41 -7.96 -20.87
CA GLY A 79 9.16 -7.19 -21.87
C GLY A 79 10.66 -7.12 -21.57
N ASP A 80 11.20 -5.93 -21.53
CA ASP A 80 12.61 -5.64 -21.23
C ASP A 80 12.93 -5.62 -19.71
N GLY A 81 11.95 -5.97 -18.87
CA GLY A 81 12.07 -5.96 -17.43
C GLY A 81 11.99 -4.55 -16.83
N SER A 82 11.44 -3.56 -17.55
CA SER A 82 11.23 -2.21 -17.01
C SER A 82 9.99 -2.15 -16.11
N LEU A 83 10.12 -1.44 -14.99
CA LEU A 83 9.06 -1.22 -14.01
C LEU A 83 8.80 0.26 -13.84
N ASP A 84 7.57 0.69 -14.08
CA ASP A 84 7.17 2.09 -13.91
C ASP A 84 6.72 2.40 -12.48
N TYR A 85 5.96 1.49 -11.89
CA TYR A 85 5.31 1.72 -10.61
C TYR A 85 5.50 0.56 -9.64
N LEU A 86 5.82 0.89 -8.38
CA LEU A 86 5.78 -0.06 -7.27
C LEU A 86 4.79 0.42 -6.21
N VAL A 87 3.80 -0.42 -5.88
CA VAL A 87 2.87 -0.17 -4.78
C VAL A 87 3.03 -1.24 -3.71
N ASN A 88 3.60 -0.86 -2.58
CA ASN A 88 3.71 -1.71 -1.41
C ASN A 88 2.47 -1.53 -0.52
N ALA A 89 1.44 -2.39 -0.72
CA ALA A 89 0.22 -2.36 0.07
C ALA A 89 0.04 -3.61 0.96
N ALA A 90 0.90 -4.61 0.83
CA ALA A 90 0.90 -5.77 1.72
C ALA A 90 1.15 -5.34 3.17
N GLY A 91 0.37 -5.88 4.10
CA GLY A 91 0.51 -5.62 5.52
C GLY A 91 -0.59 -6.26 6.34
N VAL A 92 -0.34 -6.36 7.63
CA VAL A 92 -1.27 -6.94 8.62
C VAL A 92 -1.47 -5.98 9.79
N ALA A 93 -2.68 -6.00 10.37
CA ALA A 93 -2.99 -5.46 11.68
C ALA A 93 -3.71 -6.58 12.47
N TRP A 94 -3.05 -7.15 13.46
CA TRP A 94 -3.59 -8.28 14.23
C TRP A 94 -4.17 -7.79 15.54
N PHE A 95 -5.37 -7.23 15.50
CA PHE A 95 -6.04 -6.56 16.61
C PHE A 95 -6.15 -7.40 17.91
N GLU A 96 -6.18 -8.74 17.79
CA GLU A 96 -6.26 -9.63 18.94
C GLU A 96 -4.90 -10.20 19.40
N ARG A 97 -3.84 -10.01 18.61
CA ARG A 97 -2.52 -10.62 18.85
C ARG A 97 -1.43 -9.58 19.09
N ASP A 98 -1.54 -8.43 18.45
CA ASP A 98 -0.72 -7.24 18.71
C ASP A 98 -1.17 -6.61 20.05
N GLY A 99 -0.31 -5.87 20.70
CA GLY A 99 -0.58 -5.32 22.02
C GLY A 99 0.39 -4.21 22.37
N SER A 100 0.47 -3.94 23.69
CA SER A 100 1.47 -3.02 24.22
C SER A 100 2.89 -3.60 24.03
N ALA A 101 3.84 -2.75 23.70
CA ALA A 101 5.27 -3.11 23.63
C ALA A 101 5.81 -3.71 24.96
N LEU A 102 5.10 -3.50 26.05
CA LEU A 102 5.46 -4.07 27.36
C LEU A 102 5.09 -5.55 27.50
N ASP A 103 4.06 -6.01 26.77
CA ASP A 103 3.45 -7.32 27.00
C ASP A 103 3.37 -8.18 25.73
N ILE A 104 3.56 -7.60 24.54
CA ILE A 104 3.50 -8.33 23.26
C ILE A 104 4.58 -9.42 23.20
N SER A 105 4.24 -10.58 22.65
CA SER A 105 5.24 -11.62 22.43
C SER A 105 6.23 -11.22 21.33
N GLU A 106 7.49 -11.61 21.50
CA GLU A 106 8.57 -11.36 20.54
C GLU A 106 8.28 -11.92 19.15
N ASP A 107 7.57 -13.05 19.06
CA ASP A 107 7.22 -13.69 17.78
C ASP A 107 6.17 -12.87 17.03
N ILE A 108 5.18 -12.30 17.71
CA ILE A 108 4.19 -11.40 17.09
C ILE A 108 4.89 -10.11 16.62
N TRP A 109 5.71 -9.51 17.47
CA TRP A 109 6.49 -8.33 17.11
C TRP A 109 7.30 -8.55 15.84
N LYS A 110 8.12 -9.61 15.80
CA LYS A 110 8.95 -9.95 14.64
C LYS A 110 8.11 -10.23 13.39
N SER A 111 7.00 -10.92 13.54
CA SER A 111 6.13 -11.24 12.40
C SER A 111 5.52 -9.99 11.80
N VAL A 112 4.99 -9.06 12.63
CA VAL A 112 4.43 -7.79 12.16
C VAL A 112 5.51 -6.95 11.45
N MET A 113 6.69 -6.83 12.06
CA MET A 113 7.81 -6.08 11.45
C MET A 113 8.26 -6.73 10.14
N SER A 114 8.36 -8.04 10.08
CA SER A 114 8.76 -8.76 8.87
C SER A 114 7.77 -8.51 7.72
N ILE A 115 6.47 -8.64 7.97
CA ILE A 115 5.43 -8.49 6.94
C ILE A 115 5.25 -7.03 6.54
N ASN A 116 5.15 -6.11 7.51
CA ASN A 116 4.78 -4.72 7.22
C ASN A 116 5.95 -3.86 6.75
N PHE A 117 7.19 -4.20 7.13
CA PHE A 117 8.35 -3.36 6.90
C PHE A 117 9.47 -4.05 6.12
N ASP A 118 10.00 -5.20 6.58
CA ASP A 118 11.17 -5.83 5.95
C ASP A 118 10.92 -6.25 4.51
N VAL A 119 9.73 -6.80 4.23
CA VAL A 119 9.30 -7.18 2.89
C VAL A 119 9.25 -5.96 1.98
N MET A 120 8.62 -4.88 2.43
CA MET A 120 8.52 -3.63 1.68
C MET A 120 9.91 -3.07 1.36
N ARG A 121 10.81 -3.04 2.35
CA ARG A 121 12.19 -2.59 2.16
C ARG A 121 12.92 -3.43 1.11
N LYS A 122 12.86 -4.76 1.24
CA LYS A 122 13.55 -5.69 0.32
C LYS A 122 13.02 -5.56 -1.12
N LEU A 123 11.70 -5.50 -1.29
CA LEU A 123 11.09 -5.36 -2.62
C LEU A 123 11.40 -3.99 -3.23
N SER A 124 11.38 -2.91 -2.43
CA SER A 124 11.75 -1.57 -2.91
C SER A 124 13.18 -1.54 -3.44
N VAL A 125 14.13 -2.15 -2.73
CA VAL A 125 15.53 -2.26 -3.18
C VAL A 125 15.63 -3.07 -4.48
N ALA A 126 14.95 -4.21 -4.57
CA ALA A 126 14.96 -5.06 -5.76
C ALA A 126 14.32 -4.38 -7.00
N ALA A 127 13.36 -3.49 -6.79
CA ALA A 127 12.68 -2.76 -7.84
C ALA A 127 13.52 -1.61 -8.45
N VAL A 128 14.59 -1.16 -7.80
CA VAL A 128 15.38 0.00 -8.26
C VAL A 128 15.92 -0.22 -9.67
N GLU A 129 16.56 -1.36 -9.93
CA GLU A 129 17.18 -1.62 -11.22
C GLU A 129 16.16 -1.75 -12.37
N PRO A 130 15.03 -2.47 -12.23
CA PRO A 130 13.90 -2.39 -13.15
C PRO A 130 13.38 -0.97 -13.39
N MET A 131 13.26 -0.16 -12.33
CA MET A 131 12.74 1.21 -12.43
C MET A 131 13.72 2.16 -13.14
N ARG A 132 15.03 1.96 -13.04
CA ARG A 132 16.02 2.73 -13.80
C ARG A 132 15.84 2.63 -15.31
N ARG A 133 15.25 1.53 -15.80
CA ARG A 133 14.97 1.29 -17.22
C ARG A 133 13.68 1.95 -17.70
N SER A 134 12.83 2.43 -16.78
CA SER A 134 11.52 3.02 -17.07
C SER A 134 11.58 4.55 -17.11
N ASN A 135 10.47 5.15 -17.54
CA ASN A 135 10.21 6.60 -17.49
C ASN A 135 9.19 6.97 -16.39
N GLY A 136 8.40 6.03 -15.88
CA GLY A 136 7.37 6.26 -14.85
C GLY A 136 7.97 6.54 -13.46
N ARG A 137 8.77 5.65 -12.97
CA ARG A 137 9.67 5.76 -11.81
C ARG A 137 9.03 6.30 -10.53
N SER A 138 7.99 5.64 -10.03
CA SER A 138 7.36 6.07 -8.78
C SER A 138 7.04 4.88 -7.87
N MET A 139 7.43 4.99 -6.60
CA MET A 139 7.06 4.08 -5.52
C MET A 139 6.03 4.74 -4.62
N VAL A 140 4.99 4.00 -4.24
CA VAL A 140 4.03 4.40 -3.21
C VAL A 140 3.93 3.28 -2.18
N HIS A 141 4.05 3.65 -0.91
CA HIS A 141 4.00 2.72 0.22
C HIS A 141 2.77 3.01 1.07
N ILE A 142 1.98 1.99 1.37
CA ILE A 142 0.82 2.13 2.24
C ILE A 142 1.29 2.07 3.70
N ALA A 143 1.37 3.24 4.33
CA ALA A 143 1.62 3.38 5.76
C ALA A 143 0.29 3.37 6.53
N SER A 144 0.09 4.27 7.45
CA SER A 144 -1.13 4.49 8.22
C SER A 144 -1.02 5.82 8.99
N ILE A 145 -2.13 6.44 9.36
CA ILE A 145 -2.12 7.51 10.37
C ILE A 145 -1.51 7.02 11.70
N ALA A 146 -1.60 5.71 11.99
CA ALA A 146 -0.96 5.08 13.16
C ALA A 146 0.59 5.16 13.13
N GLY A 147 1.20 5.35 11.96
CA GLY A 147 2.63 5.63 11.84
C GLY A 147 3.01 7.09 12.08
N LEU A 148 2.03 7.99 12.17
CA LEU A 148 2.21 9.43 12.38
C LEU A 148 1.76 9.90 13.77
N ARG A 149 0.81 9.20 14.36
CA ARG A 149 0.19 9.49 15.67
C ARG A 149 -0.05 8.19 16.41
N SER A 150 0.04 8.22 17.74
CA SER A 150 -0.33 7.07 18.56
C SER A 150 -1.85 6.81 18.49
N MET A 151 -2.21 5.54 18.54
CA MET A 151 -3.60 5.09 18.60
C MET A 151 -4.06 4.93 20.06
N ASP A 152 -5.37 5.01 20.28
CA ASP A 152 -5.98 4.75 21.59
C ASP A 152 -5.93 3.26 22.00
N SER A 153 -5.70 2.36 21.01
CA SER A 153 -5.59 0.92 21.24
C SER A 153 -4.13 0.47 21.16
N PRO A 154 -3.69 -0.46 22.02
CA PRO A 154 -2.32 -0.97 21.98
C PRO A 154 -2.14 -1.89 20.76
N LEU A 155 -1.56 -1.33 19.70
CA LEU A 155 -1.14 -2.02 18.47
C LEU A 155 0.29 -1.58 18.17
N ASP A 156 1.20 -1.77 19.12
CA ASP A 156 2.49 -1.10 19.10
C ASP A 156 3.42 -1.64 18.01
N ALA A 157 3.41 -2.94 17.73
CA ALA A 157 4.17 -3.50 16.62
C ALA A 157 3.67 -2.94 15.27
N TYR A 158 2.35 -2.84 15.08
CA TYR A 158 1.76 -2.24 13.88
C TYR A 158 2.16 -0.77 13.74
N GLN A 159 1.98 0.04 14.80
CA GLN A 159 2.30 1.47 14.79
C GLN A 159 3.77 1.70 14.45
N VAL A 160 4.68 0.98 15.11
CA VAL A 160 6.12 1.07 14.87
C VAL A 160 6.46 0.64 13.44
N SER A 161 5.87 -0.45 12.94
CA SER A 161 6.09 -0.90 11.56
C SER A 161 5.66 0.17 10.54
N LYS A 162 4.52 0.83 10.75
CA LYS A 162 4.02 1.89 9.86
C LYS A 162 4.82 3.20 9.96
N ALA A 163 5.35 3.52 11.14
CA ALA A 163 6.31 4.62 11.30
C ALA A 163 7.65 4.32 10.59
N ALA A 164 8.11 3.07 10.63
CA ALA A 164 9.30 2.65 9.90
C ALA A 164 9.12 2.76 8.37
N VAL A 165 7.93 2.42 7.83
CA VAL A 165 7.57 2.62 6.42
C VAL A 165 7.67 4.09 6.02
N VAL A 166 7.11 5.00 6.82
CA VAL A 166 7.18 6.46 6.63
C VAL A 166 8.64 6.92 6.57
N SER A 167 9.44 6.54 7.56
CA SER A 167 10.84 6.93 7.64
C SER A 167 11.67 6.41 6.45
N LEU A 168 11.47 5.14 6.06
CA LEU A 168 12.19 4.55 4.94
C LEU A 168 11.81 5.21 3.60
N SER A 169 10.53 5.52 3.38
CA SER A 169 10.10 6.19 2.15
C SER A 169 10.78 7.55 1.96
N ARG A 170 10.94 8.31 3.04
CA ARG A 170 11.69 9.58 3.02
C ARG A 170 13.16 9.38 2.70
N ALA A 171 13.82 8.36 3.28
CA ALA A 171 15.19 8.02 2.95
C ALA A 171 15.34 7.64 1.47
N LEU A 172 14.48 6.73 0.97
CA LEU A 172 14.47 6.32 -0.44
C LEU A 172 14.25 7.51 -1.39
N SER A 173 13.45 8.50 -1.01
CA SER A 173 13.21 9.69 -1.83
C SER A 173 14.48 10.50 -2.09
N LEU A 174 15.41 10.51 -1.15
CA LEU A 174 16.70 11.19 -1.25
C LEU A 174 17.73 10.30 -1.98
N ASP A 175 17.83 9.03 -1.57
CA ASP A 175 18.80 8.08 -2.13
C ASP A 175 18.58 7.85 -3.64
N LEU A 176 17.31 7.89 -4.09
CA LEU A 176 16.91 7.59 -5.46
C LEU A 176 16.64 8.84 -6.33
N ALA A 177 16.88 10.05 -5.79
CA ALA A 177 16.61 11.30 -6.49
C ALA A 177 17.42 11.46 -7.79
N SER A 178 18.70 11.05 -7.78
CA SER A 178 19.57 11.06 -8.97
C SER A 178 19.06 10.14 -10.09
N ASP A 179 18.37 9.06 -9.73
CA ASP A 179 17.72 8.12 -10.65
C ASP A 179 16.33 8.61 -11.10
N ARG A 180 15.87 9.76 -10.60
CA ARG A 180 14.52 10.32 -10.81
C ARG A 180 13.40 9.35 -10.38
N ILE A 181 13.67 8.48 -9.41
CA ILE A 181 12.68 7.60 -8.82
C ILE A 181 12.08 8.33 -7.62
N ARG A 182 10.76 8.54 -7.64
CA ARG A 182 10.04 9.16 -6.52
C ARG A 182 9.60 8.10 -5.52
N SER A 183 9.61 8.42 -4.24
CA SER A 183 9.11 7.57 -3.15
C SER A 183 8.24 8.41 -2.22
N ASN A 184 6.98 7.97 -2.03
CA ASN A 184 6.01 8.65 -1.18
C ASN A 184 5.22 7.63 -0.37
N THR A 185 4.63 8.06 0.75
CA THR A 185 3.67 7.24 1.49
C THR A 185 2.25 7.79 1.33
N VAL A 186 1.28 6.87 1.35
CA VAL A 186 -0.11 7.18 1.67
C VAL A 186 -0.37 6.68 3.09
N CYS A 187 -0.99 7.51 3.91
CA CYS A 187 -1.30 7.23 5.30
C CYS A 187 -2.84 7.21 5.49
N PRO A 188 -3.48 6.03 5.28
CA PRO A 188 -4.92 5.91 5.46
C PRO A 188 -5.36 6.07 6.91
N GLY A 189 -6.61 6.57 7.10
CA GLY A 189 -7.36 6.44 8.34
C GLY A 189 -8.08 5.07 8.42
N ALA A 190 -9.29 5.05 8.99
CA ALA A 190 -10.11 3.85 9.02
C ALA A 190 -10.74 3.62 7.64
N ILE A 191 -10.34 2.51 6.99
CA ILE A 191 -10.79 2.12 5.65
C ILE A 191 -11.60 0.84 5.75
N LEU A 192 -12.82 0.84 5.23
CA LEU A 192 -13.67 -0.35 5.15
C LEU A 192 -13.00 -1.36 4.20
N SER A 193 -12.41 -2.39 4.77
CA SER A 193 -11.64 -3.40 4.04
C SER A 193 -11.74 -4.76 4.73
N PRO A 194 -11.42 -5.87 4.06
CA PRO A 194 -11.44 -7.20 4.67
C PRO A 194 -10.59 -7.33 5.95
N MET A 195 -9.62 -6.44 6.15
CA MET A 195 -8.78 -6.44 7.35
C MET A 195 -9.55 -6.09 8.63
N ILE A 196 -10.62 -5.28 8.53
CA ILE A 196 -11.37 -4.76 9.68
C ILE A 196 -12.87 -5.09 9.63
N GLU A 197 -13.34 -5.72 8.54
CA GLU A 197 -14.77 -5.99 8.34
C GLU A 197 -15.32 -6.93 9.42
N ASP A 198 -14.57 -8.00 9.76
CA ASP A 198 -14.97 -8.95 10.80
C ASP A 198 -15.17 -8.26 12.16
N LEU A 199 -14.32 -7.27 12.50
CA LEU A 199 -14.45 -6.50 13.75
C LEU A 199 -15.77 -5.71 13.83
N TYR A 200 -16.33 -5.32 12.69
CA TYR A 200 -17.60 -4.57 12.62
C TYR A 200 -18.81 -5.50 12.59
N VAL A 201 -18.63 -6.75 12.13
CA VAL A 201 -19.65 -7.80 12.26
C VAL A 201 -19.79 -8.21 13.72
N GLU A 202 -18.69 -8.38 14.44
CA GLU A 202 -18.68 -8.74 15.87
C GLU A 202 -19.20 -7.63 16.78
N ASP A 203 -18.81 -6.38 16.50
CA ASP A 203 -19.27 -5.19 17.23
C ASP A 203 -19.62 -4.04 16.27
N PRO A 204 -20.89 -3.97 15.80
CA PRO A 204 -21.35 -2.89 14.90
C PRO A 204 -21.13 -1.47 15.48
N SER A 205 -21.09 -1.32 16.81
CA SER A 205 -20.85 -0.01 17.44
C SER A 205 -19.43 0.51 17.19
N ARG A 206 -18.47 -0.37 16.89
CA ARG A 206 -17.12 0.04 16.48
C ARG A 206 -17.14 0.87 15.21
N LYS A 207 -17.95 0.45 14.21
CA LYS A 207 -18.09 1.20 12.95
C LYS A 207 -18.57 2.62 13.22
N THR A 208 -19.67 2.78 13.97
CA THR A 208 -20.20 4.09 14.33
C THR A 208 -19.18 4.93 15.07
N ARG A 209 -18.46 4.36 16.04
CA ARG A 209 -17.39 5.10 16.76
C ARG A 209 -16.27 5.58 15.83
N MET A 210 -15.92 4.82 14.78
CA MET A 210 -14.90 5.23 13.82
C MET A 210 -15.44 6.32 12.86
N GLU A 211 -16.72 6.21 12.45
CA GLU A 211 -17.39 7.24 11.67
C GLU A 211 -17.49 8.56 12.45
N ASP A 212 -17.84 8.52 13.72
CA ASP A 212 -17.91 9.69 14.61
C ASP A 212 -16.53 10.36 14.84
N LYS A 213 -15.44 9.57 14.80
CA LYS A 213 -14.07 10.09 14.88
C LYS A 213 -13.61 10.73 13.57
N THR A 214 -14.25 10.43 12.45
CA THR A 214 -13.90 10.91 11.13
C THR A 214 -14.72 12.17 10.79
N PRO A 215 -14.12 13.36 10.63
CA PRO A 215 -14.87 14.58 10.30
C PRO A 215 -15.77 14.50 9.07
N LEU A 216 -15.39 13.73 8.06
CA LEU A 216 -16.26 13.49 6.90
C LEU A 216 -17.44 12.55 7.18
N GLY A 217 -17.60 12.04 8.41
CA GLY A 217 -18.77 11.27 8.87
C GLY A 217 -18.90 9.88 8.24
N ARG A 218 -17.82 9.34 7.67
CA ARG A 218 -17.82 8.00 7.08
C ARG A 218 -16.43 7.35 7.19
N LEU A 219 -16.39 6.04 7.07
CA LEU A 219 -15.14 5.35 6.79
C LEU A 219 -14.69 5.66 5.35
N GLY A 220 -13.37 5.61 5.12
CA GLY A 220 -12.85 5.57 3.76
C GLY A 220 -13.11 4.22 3.10
N THR A 221 -13.01 4.19 1.78
CA THR A 221 -13.06 2.95 0.99
C THR A 221 -11.68 2.64 0.40
N PRO A 222 -11.41 1.39 -0.02
CA PRO A 222 -10.20 1.07 -0.76
C PRO A 222 -9.98 1.97 -1.98
N GLU A 223 -11.07 2.37 -2.67
CA GLU A 223 -11.04 3.23 -3.84
C GLU A 223 -10.59 4.67 -3.49
N ASP A 224 -10.99 5.21 -2.33
CA ASP A 224 -10.50 6.52 -1.85
C ASP A 224 -8.96 6.51 -1.79
N ILE A 225 -8.38 5.41 -1.33
CA ILE A 225 -6.93 5.26 -1.22
C ILE A 225 -6.28 4.99 -2.59
N ALA A 226 -6.89 4.15 -3.42
CA ALA A 226 -6.39 3.85 -4.76
C ALA A 226 -6.29 5.12 -5.63
N GLN A 227 -7.23 6.07 -5.51
CA GLN A 227 -7.16 7.35 -6.19
C GLN A 227 -5.95 8.18 -5.73
N ALA A 228 -5.69 8.25 -4.43
CA ALA A 228 -4.51 8.94 -3.89
C ALA A 228 -3.20 8.29 -4.35
N VAL A 229 -3.15 6.96 -4.36
CA VAL A 229 -2.01 6.18 -4.89
C VAL A 229 -1.80 6.51 -6.36
N SER A 230 -2.84 6.44 -7.19
CA SER A 230 -2.75 6.70 -8.63
C SER A 230 -2.25 8.12 -8.92
N PHE A 231 -2.70 9.11 -8.15
CA PHE A 231 -2.18 10.48 -8.25
C PHE A 231 -0.67 10.55 -7.98
N LEU A 232 -0.19 9.95 -6.89
CA LEU A 232 1.23 9.96 -6.53
C LEU A 232 2.10 9.18 -7.54
N LEU A 233 1.57 8.14 -8.17
CA LEU A 233 2.26 7.41 -9.23
C LEU A 233 2.36 8.24 -10.52
N SER A 234 1.36 9.05 -10.84
CA SER A 234 1.21 9.76 -12.10
C SER A 234 2.27 10.85 -12.33
N SER A 235 2.41 11.30 -13.58
CA SER A 235 3.24 12.45 -13.96
C SER A 235 2.73 13.77 -13.38
N ARG A 236 1.46 13.84 -12.94
CA ARG A 236 0.90 15.02 -12.24
C ARG A 236 1.57 15.27 -10.89
N ALA A 237 2.17 14.22 -10.28
CA ALA A 237 2.94 14.29 -9.04
C ALA A 237 4.46 14.35 -9.31
N SER A 238 4.90 14.79 -10.50
CA SER A 238 6.30 14.72 -10.93
C SER A 238 7.29 15.52 -10.05
N PHE A 239 6.80 16.48 -9.27
CA PHE A 239 7.62 17.27 -8.32
C PHE A 239 7.30 16.92 -6.85
N ILE A 240 6.66 15.77 -6.62
CA ILE A 240 6.28 15.29 -5.28
C ILE A 240 7.08 14.03 -4.97
N THR A 241 7.97 14.12 -3.98
CA THR A 241 8.72 12.98 -3.42
C THR A 241 9.02 13.23 -1.95
N GLY A 242 9.08 12.16 -1.14
CA GLY A 242 9.37 12.21 0.29
C GLY A 242 8.23 12.70 1.17
N ILE A 243 6.99 12.77 0.64
CA ILE A 243 5.83 13.19 1.43
C ILE A 243 5.07 12.00 2.03
N ASP A 244 4.31 12.31 3.06
CA ASP A 244 3.32 11.43 3.69
C ASP A 244 1.94 12.02 3.42
N LEU A 245 1.23 11.45 2.43
CA LEU A 245 -0.11 11.89 2.07
C LEU A 245 -1.14 11.24 2.99
N VAL A 246 -1.69 12.03 3.90
CA VAL A 246 -2.77 11.59 4.80
C VAL A 246 -4.09 11.53 4.03
N VAL A 247 -4.78 10.37 4.11
CA VAL A 247 -6.09 10.13 3.50
C VAL A 247 -6.99 9.47 4.56
N ASP A 248 -7.55 10.28 5.45
CA ASP A 248 -8.19 9.83 6.68
C ASP A 248 -9.54 10.52 6.99
N GLY A 249 -10.08 11.27 6.03
CA GLY A 249 -11.31 12.03 6.23
C GLY A 249 -11.20 13.15 7.26
N GLY A 250 -9.99 13.60 7.58
CA GLY A 250 -9.70 14.67 8.54
C GLY A 250 -9.45 14.20 9.97
N TRP A 251 -9.33 12.90 10.20
CA TRP A 251 -9.20 12.33 11.55
C TRP A 251 -8.05 12.95 12.34
N ILE A 252 -6.82 12.93 11.83
CA ILE A 252 -5.66 13.44 12.60
C ILE A 252 -5.48 14.96 12.55
N ALA A 253 -6.30 15.67 11.77
CA ALA A 253 -6.30 17.13 11.73
C ALA A 253 -7.02 17.76 12.95
N GLN A 254 -7.78 16.97 13.71
CA GLN A 254 -8.50 17.45 14.88
C GLN A 254 -7.53 17.70 16.05
N ILE A 255 -7.68 18.85 16.68
CA ILE A 255 -7.08 19.14 18.00
C ILE A 255 -8.09 18.64 19.04
N LYS A 256 -7.75 17.59 19.79
CA LYS A 256 -8.53 17.13 20.96
C LYS A 256 -7.72 17.34 22.21
#